data_1ef942de77e2a331271c457159395134
#
_entry.id   1ef942de77e2a331271c457159395134
#
_cell.length_a   1.000
_cell.length_b   1.000
_cell.length_c   1.000
_cell.angle_alpha   90.00
_cell.angle_beta   90.00
_cell.angle_gamma   90.00
#
_symmetry.space_group_name_H-M   'P 1'
#
loop_
_entity.id
_entity.type
_entity.pdbx_description
1 polymer ?
#
loop_
_entity_poly.entity_id
_entity_poly.type
_entity_poly.pdbx_seq_one_letter_code
_entity_poly.pdbx_strand_id
1 'polypeptide(L)'
;MTEREPYFSIVDAFAVFGIQNLFSFIVFGLLAWWYVWPWLKSVDRRTAFTALTFVHALRPIGATVLVTSVAGSALPRDFAAGVAYGDLATSVLAVVTLLALRGRLNFAIALVWLTNVVGTADLINALIGGVRYDVARLGMGSFWYVVTILVPMLWIAHALAFALLLRRPAPRAGQ
;
A
#
# COMPACT_ATOMS: atom_id res chain seq x y z
N MET A 1 -24.34 -38.10 -3.81
CA MET A 1 -23.18 -37.65 -4.60
C MET A 1 -23.71 -36.52 -5.48
N THR A 2 -23.63 -35.29 -5.03
CA THR A 2 -23.97 -34.10 -5.80
C THR A 2 -22.72 -33.71 -6.56
N GLU A 3 -22.69 -34.01 -7.86
CA GLU A 3 -21.74 -33.44 -8.80
C GLU A 3 -21.84 -31.92 -8.69
N ARG A 4 -20.79 -31.29 -8.16
CA ARG A 4 -20.65 -29.84 -8.29
C ARG A 4 -20.32 -29.62 -9.77
N GLU A 5 -21.25 -29.04 -10.50
CA GLU A 5 -21.01 -28.49 -11.82
C GLU A 5 -19.69 -27.68 -11.74
N PRO A 6 -18.75 -27.89 -12.66
CA PRO A 6 -17.54 -27.08 -12.70
C PRO A 6 -17.98 -25.64 -12.92
N TYR A 7 -17.68 -24.77 -11.96
CA TYR A 7 -17.85 -23.32 -12.09
C TYR A 7 -17.06 -22.90 -13.33
N PHE A 8 -17.76 -22.71 -14.45
CA PHE A 8 -17.16 -22.28 -15.70
C PHE A 8 -16.76 -20.81 -15.53
N SER A 9 -15.49 -20.57 -15.14
CA SER A 9 -14.98 -19.21 -15.17
C SER A 9 -14.75 -18.83 -16.62
N ILE A 10 -15.61 -17.97 -17.16
CA ILE A 10 -15.54 -17.46 -18.54
C ILE A 10 -14.23 -16.68 -18.77
N VAL A 11 -13.56 -16.23 -17.72
CA VAL A 11 -12.35 -15.39 -17.79
C VAL A 11 -11.29 -15.93 -16.82
N ASP A 12 -10.04 -15.95 -17.28
CA ASP A 12 -8.89 -16.30 -16.41
C ASP A 12 -8.77 -15.29 -15.26
N ALA A 13 -8.77 -15.80 -14.02
CA ALA A 13 -8.63 -14.99 -12.82
C ALA A 13 -7.35 -14.11 -12.85
N PHE A 14 -6.26 -14.65 -13.39
CA PHE A 14 -5.01 -13.91 -13.56
C PHE A 14 -5.16 -12.71 -14.50
N ALA A 15 -5.90 -12.85 -15.61
CA ALA A 15 -6.16 -11.76 -16.53
C ALA A 15 -6.97 -10.65 -15.86
N VAL A 16 -8.03 -11.00 -15.12
CA VAL A 16 -8.86 -10.02 -14.37
C VAL A 16 -8.01 -9.32 -13.31
N PHE A 17 -7.19 -10.07 -12.58
CA PHE A 17 -6.27 -9.53 -11.58
C PHE A 17 -5.32 -8.49 -12.19
N GLY A 18 -4.69 -8.82 -13.31
CA GLY A 18 -3.78 -7.92 -14.02
C GLY A 18 -4.48 -6.66 -14.52
N ILE A 19 -5.67 -6.79 -15.13
CA ILE A 19 -6.47 -5.66 -15.61
C ILE A 19 -6.85 -4.75 -14.45
N GLN A 20 -7.36 -5.27 -13.34
CA GLN A 20 -7.76 -4.47 -12.19
C GLN A 20 -6.57 -3.73 -11.56
N ASN A 21 -5.42 -4.39 -11.40
CA ASN A 21 -4.21 -3.73 -10.91
C ASN A 21 -3.76 -2.60 -11.86
N LEU A 22 -3.73 -2.87 -13.18
CA LEU A 22 -3.34 -1.85 -14.17
C LEU A 22 -4.27 -0.63 -14.10
N PHE A 23 -5.59 -0.84 -14.07
CA PHE A 23 -6.55 0.24 -13.95
C PHE A 23 -6.40 1.00 -12.64
N SER A 24 -6.18 0.32 -11.52
CA SER A 24 -5.93 0.96 -10.22
C SER A 24 -4.69 1.85 -10.26
N PHE A 25 -3.57 1.37 -10.84
CA PHE A 25 -2.37 2.19 -11.02
C PHE A 25 -2.63 3.40 -11.92
N ILE A 26 -3.36 3.25 -13.02
CA ILE A 26 -3.72 4.36 -13.90
C ILE A 26 -4.58 5.38 -13.14
N VAL A 27 -5.64 4.95 -12.49
CA VAL A 27 -6.58 5.85 -11.80
C VAL A 27 -5.90 6.58 -10.65
N PHE A 28 -5.17 5.85 -9.77
CA PHE A 28 -4.45 6.50 -8.67
C PHE A 28 -3.28 7.34 -9.17
N GLY A 29 -2.62 6.96 -10.26
CA GLY A 29 -1.57 7.75 -10.90
C GLY A 29 -2.11 9.08 -11.46
N LEU A 30 -3.26 9.07 -12.15
CA LEU A 30 -3.93 10.29 -12.64
C LEU A 30 -4.40 11.17 -11.48
N LEU A 31 -5.02 10.57 -10.46
CA LEU A 31 -5.42 11.29 -9.25
C LEU A 31 -4.21 11.96 -8.57
N ALA A 32 -3.12 11.19 -8.45
CA ALA A 32 -1.87 11.69 -7.89
C ALA A 32 -1.31 12.85 -8.71
N TRP A 33 -1.27 12.74 -10.02
CA TRP A 33 -0.70 13.75 -10.90
C TRP A 33 -1.55 15.02 -10.97
N TRP A 34 -2.88 14.89 -11.14
CA TRP A 34 -3.75 16.05 -11.35
C TRP A 34 -4.10 16.79 -10.07
N TYR A 35 -4.24 16.09 -8.94
CA TYR A 35 -4.78 16.68 -7.71
C TYR A 35 -3.81 16.57 -6.53
N VAL A 36 -3.32 15.36 -6.23
CA VAL A 36 -2.55 15.14 -5.01
C VAL A 36 -1.19 15.82 -5.07
N TRP A 37 -0.44 15.65 -6.16
CA TRP A 37 0.88 16.24 -6.30
C TRP A 37 0.90 17.78 -6.32
N PRO A 38 0.00 18.47 -7.07
CA PRO A 38 -0.14 19.93 -6.96
C PRO A 38 -0.47 20.39 -5.54
N TRP A 39 -1.41 19.70 -4.88
CA TRP A 39 -1.77 20.01 -3.50
C TRP A 39 -0.61 19.79 -2.52
N LEU A 40 0.10 18.66 -2.60
CA LEU A 40 1.29 18.39 -1.76
C LEU A 40 2.38 19.47 -1.91
N LYS A 41 2.48 20.11 -3.07
CA LYS A 41 3.41 21.22 -3.32
C LYS A 41 2.94 22.55 -2.80
N SER A 42 1.63 22.76 -2.60
CA SER A 42 1.02 24.01 -2.13
C SER A 42 0.96 24.12 -0.61
N VAL A 43 1.00 23.00 0.11
CA VAL A 43 0.99 22.98 1.58
C VAL A 43 2.40 22.91 2.15
N ASP A 44 2.53 23.18 3.45
CA ASP A 44 3.82 22.99 4.12
C ASP A 44 4.25 21.51 4.12
N ARG A 45 5.57 21.30 4.14
CA ARG A 45 6.16 19.97 4.00
C ARG A 45 5.67 18.97 5.06
N ARG A 46 5.39 19.43 6.27
CA ARG A 46 4.91 18.60 7.38
C ARG A 46 3.49 18.14 7.13
N THR A 47 2.60 19.05 6.72
CA THR A 47 1.22 18.74 6.33
C THR A 47 1.19 17.73 5.18
N ALA A 48 2.04 17.92 4.16
CA ALA A 48 2.16 16.98 3.05
C ALA A 48 2.55 15.57 3.52
N PHE A 49 3.57 15.45 4.37
CA PHE A 49 3.98 14.15 4.91
C PHE A 49 2.93 13.54 5.84
N THR A 50 2.22 14.36 6.62
CA THR A 50 1.13 13.88 7.48
C THR A 50 0.04 13.21 6.65
N ALA A 51 -0.40 13.85 5.57
CA ALA A 51 -1.44 13.29 4.69
C ALA A 51 -1.01 11.95 4.06
N LEU A 52 0.23 11.87 3.53
CA LEU A 52 0.75 10.63 2.95
C LEU A 52 0.93 9.53 4.00
N THR A 53 1.38 9.88 5.21
CA THR A 53 1.60 8.90 6.29
C THR A 53 0.28 8.31 6.80
N PHE A 54 -0.83 9.06 6.79
CA PHE A 54 -2.15 8.53 7.14
C PHE A 54 -2.57 7.37 6.24
N VAL A 55 -2.23 7.39 4.96
CA VAL A 55 -2.51 6.27 4.05
C VAL A 55 -1.86 4.98 4.54
N HIS A 56 -0.64 5.06 5.06
CA HIS A 56 0.09 3.89 5.56
C HIS A 56 -0.40 3.43 6.95
N ALA A 57 -1.04 4.29 7.73
CA ALA A 57 -1.66 3.90 9.00
C ALA A 57 -2.90 2.99 8.80
N LEU A 58 -3.48 2.95 7.59
CA LEU A 58 -4.62 2.08 7.25
C LEU A 58 -4.21 0.65 6.83
N ARG A 59 -2.92 0.36 6.77
CA ARG A 59 -2.40 -0.95 6.33
C ARG A 59 -2.85 -2.17 7.17
N PRO A 60 -3.30 -2.04 8.46
CA PRO A 60 -3.83 -3.21 9.17
C PRO A 60 -4.98 -3.93 8.46
N ILE A 61 -5.62 -3.28 7.46
CA ILE A 61 -6.57 -3.96 6.55
C ILE A 61 -5.91 -5.17 5.87
N GLY A 62 -4.61 -5.13 5.57
CA GLY A 62 -3.87 -6.25 5.01
C GLY A 62 -3.82 -7.48 5.93
N ALA A 63 -3.92 -7.29 7.26
CA ALA A 63 -3.99 -8.40 8.20
C ALA A 63 -5.25 -9.28 8.02
N THR A 64 -6.25 -8.83 7.25
CA THR A 64 -7.41 -9.66 6.87
C THR A 64 -7.00 -10.90 6.07
N VAL A 65 -5.79 -10.94 5.51
CA VAL A 65 -5.22 -12.13 4.87
C VAL A 65 -5.11 -13.34 5.81
N LEU A 66 -5.04 -13.11 7.13
CA LEU A 66 -5.01 -14.17 8.15
C LEU A 66 -6.41 -14.75 8.46
N VAL A 67 -7.47 -14.08 8.00
CA VAL A 67 -8.85 -14.47 8.29
C VAL A 67 -9.37 -15.30 7.11
N THR A 68 -9.44 -16.62 7.28
CA THR A 68 -9.79 -17.56 6.19
C THR A 68 -11.19 -17.33 5.61
N SER A 69 -12.14 -16.81 6.38
CA SER A 69 -13.45 -16.42 5.89
C SER A 69 -13.43 -15.17 4.97
N VAL A 70 -12.35 -14.39 5.03
CA VAL A 70 -12.15 -13.18 4.21
C VAL A 70 -11.22 -13.46 3.03
N ALA A 71 -10.08 -14.09 3.29
CA ALA A 71 -9.01 -14.30 2.31
C ALA A 71 -9.04 -15.69 1.63
N GLY A 72 -9.99 -16.56 2.03
CA GLY A 72 -10.01 -17.94 1.57
C GLY A 72 -8.94 -18.80 2.28
N SER A 73 -9.03 -20.12 2.08
CA SER A 73 -8.13 -21.08 2.72
C SER A 73 -6.96 -21.53 1.80
N ALA A 74 -6.92 -21.03 0.57
CA ALA A 74 -5.93 -21.46 -0.43
C ALA A 74 -4.58 -20.73 -0.32
N LEU A 75 -4.53 -19.62 0.42
CA LEU A 75 -3.29 -18.83 0.56
C LEU A 75 -2.27 -19.55 1.47
N PRO A 76 -0.99 -19.63 1.05
CA PRO A 76 0.06 -20.18 1.89
C PRO A 76 0.23 -19.40 3.19
N ARG A 77 0.37 -20.11 4.32
CA ARG A 77 0.45 -19.49 5.65
C ARG A 77 1.64 -18.53 5.77
N ASP A 78 2.79 -18.91 5.22
CA ASP A 78 4.00 -18.09 5.28
C ASP A 78 3.84 -16.79 4.51
N PHE A 79 3.17 -16.84 3.34
CA PHE A 79 2.80 -15.64 2.59
C PHE A 79 1.85 -14.76 3.39
N ALA A 80 0.77 -15.33 3.91
CA ALA A 80 -0.24 -14.58 4.68
C ALA A 80 0.37 -13.95 5.93
N ALA A 81 1.21 -14.68 6.67
CA ALA A 81 1.91 -14.16 7.84
C ALA A 81 2.87 -13.02 7.47
N GLY A 82 3.67 -13.20 6.39
CA GLY A 82 4.59 -12.17 5.91
C GLY A 82 3.88 -10.87 5.59
N VAL A 83 2.79 -10.91 4.82
CA VAL A 83 1.97 -9.73 4.48
C VAL A 83 1.38 -9.09 5.74
N ALA A 84 0.74 -9.89 6.61
CA ALA A 84 0.08 -9.35 7.80
C ALA A 84 1.02 -8.65 8.77
N TYR A 85 2.18 -9.27 9.06
CA TYR A 85 3.16 -8.68 9.98
C TYR A 85 3.89 -7.49 9.38
N GLY A 86 4.18 -7.50 8.08
CA GLY A 86 4.77 -6.38 7.37
C GLY A 86 3.86 -5.16 7.34
N ASP A 87 2.57 -5.37 7.03
CA ASP A 87 1.55 -4.34 7.07
C ASP A 87 1.38 -3.76 8.48
N LEU A 88 1.34 -4.63 9.51
CA LEU A 88 1.23 -4.19 10.90
C LEU A 88 2.44 -3.37 11.34
N ALA A 89 3.65 -3.85 11.06
CA ALA A 89 4.89 -3.16 11.39
C ALA A 89 4.96 -1.77 10.73
N THR A 90 4.63 -1.69 9.44
CA THR A 90 4.58 -0.41 8.71
C THR A 90 3.52 0.52 9.29
N SER A 91 2.36 0.00 9.67
CA SER A 91 1.28 0.79 10.28
C SER A 91 1.69 1.37 11.63
N VAL A 92 2.34 0.58 12.49
CA VAL A 92 2.86 1.05 13.78
C VAL A 92 3.87 2.17 13.56
N LEU A 93 4.82 2.00 12.62
CA LEU A 93 5.76 3.05 12.25
C LEU A 93 5.06 4.30 11.72
N ALA A 94 4.00 4.14 10.91
CA ALA A 94 3.22 5.26 10.40
C ALA A 94 2.54 6.03 11.54
N VAL A 95 1.94 5.34 12.50
CA VAL A 95 1.33 6.00 13.68
C VAL A 95 2.38 6.77 14.49
N VAL A 96 3.53 6.15 14.78
CA VAL A 96 4.64 6.83 15.49
C VAL A 96 5.11 8.05 14.70
N THR A 97 5.22 7.93 13.38
CA THR A 97 5.60 9.04 12.48
C THR A 97 4.56 10.17 12.53
N LEU A 98 3.26 9.85 12.51
CA LEU A 98 2.18 10.83 12.64
C LEU A 98 2.26 11.61 13.96
N LEU A 99 2.49 10.90 15.06
CA LEU A 99 2.66 11.54 16.38
C LEU A 99 3.88 12.45 16.41
N ALA A 100 5.01 12.03 15.84
CA ALA A 100 6.22 12.84 15.74
C ALA A 100 6.02 14.08 14.84
N LEU A 101 5.33 13.93 13.71
CA LEU A 101 4.94 15.04 12.84
C LEU A 101 4.02 16.02 13.58
N ARG A 102 3.01 15.53 14.29
CA ARG A 102 2.08 16.35 15.06
C ARG A 102 2.78 17.10 16.20
N GLY A 103 3.66 16.39 16.92
CA GLY A 103 4.46 16.94 18.03
C GLY A 103 5.62 17.86 17.57
N ARG A 104 5.81 18.05 16.25
CA ARG A 104 6.89 18.86 15.67
C ARG A 104 8.28 18.42 16.13
N LEU A 105 8.50 17.11 16.31
CA LEU A 105 9.77 16.58 16.77
C LEU A 105 10.85 16.71 15.68
N ASN A 106 12.09 16.96 16.09
CA ASN A 106 13.19 17.19 15.15
C ASN A 106 13.52 15.98 14.27
N PHE A 107 13.27 14.77 14.79
CA PHE A 107 13.50 13.51 14.06
C PHE A 107 12.31 13.02 13.24
N ALA A 108 11.21 13.79 13.17
CA ALA A 108 10.01 13.38 12.45
C ALA A 108 10.27 13.03 10.97
N ILE A 109 11.15 13.78 10.30
CA ILE A 109 11.51 13.51 8.88
C ILE A 109 12.31 12.20 8.75
N ALA A 110 13.14 11.88 9.71
CA ALA A 110 13.85 10.58 9.75
C ALA A 110 12.86 9.42 9.89
N LEU A 111 11.80 9.59 10.68
CA LEU A 111 10.72 8.60 10.79
C LEU A 111 9.91 8.50 9.49
N VAL A 112 9.68 9.60 8.77
CA VAL A 112 9.05 9.54 7.43
C VAL A 112 9.92 8.70 6.48
N TRP A 113 11.24 8.88 6.47
CA TRP A 113 12.16 8.05 5.71
C TRP A 113 12.05 6.58 6.10
N LEU A 114 12.12 6.28 7.40
CA LEU A 114 12.05 4.92 7.92
C LEU A 114 10.73 4.23 7.53
N THR A 115 9.59 4.90 7.73
CA THR A 115 8.28 4.38 7.36
C THR A 115 8.20 4.08 5.86
N ASN A 116 8.74 4.95 5.00
CA ASN A 116 8.72 4.74 3.56
C ASN A 116 9.63 3.59 3.13
N VAL A 117 10.85 3.49 3.67
CA VAL A 117 11.78 2.40 3.34
C VAL A 117 11.21 1.06 3.80
N VAL A 118 10.75 0.97 5.05
CA VAL A 118 10.20 -0.28 5.60
C VAL A 118 8.93 -0.67 4.85
N GLY A 119 7.99 0.26 4.63
CA GLY A 119 6.74 -0.03 3.93
C GLY A 119 6.93 -0.41 2.46
N THR A 120 7.92 0.20 1.78
CA THR A 120 8.26 -0.18 0.40
C THR A 120 8.91 -1.57 0.36
N ALA A 121 9.83 -1.86 1.28
CA ALA A 121 10.45 -3.17 1.37
C ALA A 121 9.42 -4.28 1.63
N ASP A 122 8.45 -4.01 2.48
CA ASP A 122 7.33 -4.91 2.75
C ASP A 122 6.46 -5.14 1.50
N LEU A 123 6.09 -4.09 0.77
CA LEU A 123 5.35 -4.23 -0.50
C LEU A 123 6.14 -5.03 -1.54
N ILE A 124 7.46 -4.85 -1.62
CA ILE A 124 8.32 -5.65 -2.50
C ILE A 124 8.31 -7.12 -2.07
N ASN A 125 8.43 -7.40 -0.78
CA ASN A 125 8.37 -8.76 -0.24
C ASN A 125 7.01 -9.41 -0.53
N ALA A 126 5.91 -8.69 -0.33
CA ALA A 126 4.55 -9.15 -0.67
C ALA A 126 4.41 -9.44 -2.18
N LEU A 127 4.97 -8.59 -3.04
CA LEU A 127 4.96 -8.80 -4.49
C LEU A 127 5.75 -10.06 -4.89
N ILE A 128 6.96 -10.23 -4.34
CA ILE A 128 7.79 -11.43 -4.58
C ILE A 128 7.06 -12.69 -4.12
N GLY A 129 6.47 -12.67 -2.94
CA GLY A 129 5.64 -13.76 -2.42
C GLY A 129 4.42 -14.03 -3.30
N GLY A 130 3.73 -12.99 -3.73
CA GLY A 130 2.57 -13.07 -4.61
C GLY A 130 2.88 -13.76 -5.94
N VAL A 131 4.02 -13.43 -6.54
CA VAL A 131 4.51 -14.09 -7.77
C VAL A 131 4.96 -15.52 -7.49
N ARG A 132 5.73 -15.73 -6.42
CA ARG A 132 6.27 -17.06 -6.05
C ARG A 132 5.18 -18.11 -5.83
N TYR A 133 4.08 -17.72 -5.21
CA TYR A 133 2.97 -18.61 -4.86
C TYR A 133 1.81 -18.54 -5.86
N ASP A 134 1.96 -17.80 -6.96
CA ASP A 134 0.91 -17.58 -7.97
C ASP A 134 -0.44 -17.17 -7.34
N VAL A 135 -0.37 -16.24 -6.37
CA VAL A 135 -1.50 -15.83 -5.52
C VAL A 135 -2.69 -15.34 -6.34
N ALA A 136 -2.45 -14.74 -7.51
CA ALA A 136 -3.50 -14.26 -8.40
C ALA A 136 -4.44 -15.36 -8.93
N ARG A 137 -3.98 -16.62 -8.93
CA ARG A 137 -4.78 -17.80 -9.33
C ARG A 137 -5.41 -18.52 -8.16
N LEU A 138 -5.05 -18.14 -6.93
CA LEU A 138 -5.64 -18.70 -5.72
C LEU A 138 -6.95 -17.98 -5.36
N GLY A 139 -7.85 -18.67 -4.68
CA GLY A 139 -9.08 -18.07 -4.17
C GLY A 139 -8.79 -17.14 -2.99
N MET A 140 -8.65 -15.83 -3.26
CA MET A 140 -8.33 -14.80 -2.26
C MET A 140 -9.55 -14.22 -1.55
N GLY A 141 -10.78 -14.66 -1.86
CA GLY A 141 -12.00 -14.06 -1.27
C GLY A 141 -12.01 -12.53 -1.40
N SER A 142 -12.46 -11.84 -0.36
CA SER A 142 -12.50 -10.36 -0.35
C SER A 142 -11.11 -9.71 -0.25
N PHE A 143 -10.06 -10.45 0.14
CA PHE A 143 -8.69 -9.97 0.14
C PHE A 143 -8.22 -9.57 -1.28
N TRP A 144 -8.86 -10.09 -2.31
CA TRP A 144 -8.68 -9.68 -3.71
C TRP A 144 -8.70 -8.16 -3.89
N TYR A 145 -9.66 -7.46 -3.25
CA TYR A 145 -9.78 -6.01 -3.37
C TYR A 145 -8.67 -5.26 -2.62
N VAL A 146 -8.11 -5.85 -1.57
CA VAL A 146 -6.93 -5.28 -0.91
C VAL A 146 -5.75 -5.26 -1.89
N VAL A 147 -5.52 -6.37 -2.58
CA VAL A 147 -4.38 -6.48 -3.51
C VAL A 147 -4.59 -5.68 -4.79
N THR A 148 -5.82 -5.59 -5.31
CA THR A 148 -6.07 -4.93 -6.60
C THR A 148 -6.36 -3.44 -6.48
N ILE A 149 -6.72 -2.92 -5.29
CA ILE A 149 -7.05 -1.51 -5.09
C ILE A 149 -6.10 -0.86 -4.07
N LEU A 150 -6.01 -1.41 -2.85
CA LEU A 150 -5.22 -0.77 -1.79
C LEU A 150 -3.72 -0.80 -2.09
N VAL A 151 -3.19 -1.93 -2.55
CA VAL A 151 -1.76 -2.08 -2.85
C VAL A 151 -1.29 -1.09 -3.92
N PRO A 152 -1.95 -0.91 -5.09
CA PRO A 152 -1.60 0.16 -6.04
C PRO A 152 -1.62 1.56 -5.43
N MET A 153 -2.60 1.88 -4.59
CA MET A 153 -2.66 3.17 -3.88
C MET A 153 -1.46 3.36 -2.95
N LEU A 154 -1.06 2.31 -2.20
CA LEU A 154 0.11 2.35 -1.31
C LEU A 154 1.41 2.60 -2.09
N TRP A 155 1.60 1.95 -3.24
CA TRP A 155 2.75 2.19 -4.12
C TRP A 155 2.84 3.65 -4.56
N ILE A 156 1.72 4.23 -5.00
CA ILE A 156 1.66 5.64 -5.41
C ILE A 156 1.96 6.55 -4.21
N ALA A 157 1.43 6.26 -3.02
CA ALA A 157 1.68 7.05 -1.81
C ALA A 157 3.17 7.03 -1.42
N HIS A 158 3.84 5.86 -1.47
CA HIS A 158 5.28 5.76 -1.23
C HIS A 158 6.09 6.54 -2.29
N ALA A 159 5.73 6.44 -3.56
CA ALA A 159 6.39 7.18 -4.64
C ALA A 159 6.29 8.70 -4.42
N LEU A 160 5.11 9.21 -4.06
CA LEU A 160 4.90 10.62 -3.74
C LEU A 160 5.70 11.06 -2.52
N ALA A 161 5.77 10.23 -1.48
CA ALA A 161 6.53 10.52 -0.28
C ALA A 161 8.04 10.59 -0.57
N PHE A 162 8.59 9.64 -1.34
CA PHE A 162 9.99 9.70 -1.78
C PHE A 162 10.26 10.93 -2.66
N ALA A 163 9.35 11.25 -3.61
CA ALA A 163 9.50 12.44 -4.43
C ALA A 163 9.58 13.73 -3.60
N LEU A 164 8.79 13.83 -2.52
CA LEU A 164 8.86 14.95 -1.57
C LEU A 164 10.11 14.93 -0.68
N LEU A 165 10.55 13.75 -0.25
CA LEU A 165 11.76 13.59 0.58
C LEU A 165 13.02 14.02 -0.19
N LEU A 166 13.11 13.66 -1.47
CA LEU A 166 14.23 13.97 -2.36
C LEU A 166 14.19 15.42 -2.87
N ARG A 167 13.04 16.08 -2.81
CA ARG A 167 12.90 17.47 -3.25
C ARG A 167 13.63 18.40 -2.28
N ARG A 168 14.57 19.20 -2.81
CA ARG A 168 15.22 20.26 -2.03
C ARG A 168 14.19 21.30 -1.58
N PRO A 169 14.21 21.75 -0.32
CA PRO A 169 13.41 22.90 0.10
C PRO A 169 13.73 24.10 -0.82
N ALA A 170 12.69 24.80 -1.28
CA ALA A 170 12.93 26.06 -1.97
C ALA A 170 13.69 27.01 -1.04
N PRO A 171 14.66 27.80 -1.54
CA PRO A 171 15.30 28.84 -0.75
C PRO A 171 14.20 29.72 -0.18
N ARG A 172 14.25 30.01 1.13
CA ARG A 172 13.35 31.01 1.72
C ARG A 172 13.62 32.33 1.01
N ALA A 173 12.65 32.83 0.27
CA ALA A 173 12.73 34.17 -0.32
C ALA A 173 12.82 35.17 0.84
N GLY A 174 13.97 35.84 0.97
CA GLY A 174 14.18 37.00 1.81
C GLY A 174 14.36 36.74 3.31
N GLN A 175 15.57 36.53 3.77
CA GLN A 175 16.09 37.16 5.00
C GLN A 175 16.97 38.31 4.60
#